data_73b882cd515248ec2b5b40d982097fcd
#
_entry.id   73b882cd515248ec2b5b40d982097fcd
#
_cell.length_a   1.000
_cell.length_b   1.000
_cell.length_c   1.000
_cell.angle_alpha   90.00
_cell.angle_beta   90.00
_cell.angle_gamma   90.00
#
_symmetry.space_group_name_H-M   'P 1'
#
loop_
_entity.id
_entity.type
_entity.pdbx_description
1 polymer ?
#
loop_
_entity_poly.entity_id
_entity_poly.type
_entity_poly.pdbx_seq_one_letter_code
_entity_poly.pdbx_strand_id
1 'polypeptide(L)'
;MTQVMKYTVFSTPFGWITCFGSVKGLKKMTLPQLSPQQSMDLIGEEIDSAEHDPDFFNDVIQQVLAYFDGEEIAFNVKLDYGDATPFQKAVWEAARTISFGQTESYSGIARRINKPGAARAVGTALRNNPLPLIVPCHRIIGADGGLCGFGGGFAMKEALLTLEKASD
;
A
#
# COMPACT_ATOMS: atom_id res chain seq x y z
N MET A 1 -26.00 -2.74 11.52
CA MET A 1 -25.19 -1.98 12.48
C MET A 1 -24.02 -1.32 11.76
N THR A 2 -23.85 -0.02 12.01
CA THR A 2 -22.75 0.73 11.43
C THR A 2 -21.47 0.35 12.16
N GLN A 3 -20.42 0.01 11.42
CA GLN A 3 -19.12 -0.27 12.01
C GLN A 3 -18.43 1.02 12.41
N VAL A 4 -17.77 0.98 13.56
CA VAL A 4 -16.94 2.09 14.01
C VAL A 4 -15.63 2.07 13.21
N MET A 5 -15.41 3.11 12.42
CA MET A 5 -14.14 3.30 11.73
C MET A 5 -13.15 3.94 12.70
N LYS A 6 -11.91 3.52 12.61
CA LYS A 6 -10.83 4.00 13.46
C LYS A 6 -9.66 4.48 12.61
N TYR A 7 -8.87 5.40 13.16
CA TYR A 7 -7.65 5.84 12.51
C TYR A 7 -6.56 6.11 13.53
N THR A 8 -5.33 6.11 13.06
CA THR A 8 -4.18 6.59 13.82
C THR A 8 -3.15 7.18 12.88
N VAL A 9 -2.31 8.06 13.39
CA VAL A 9 -1.23 8.71 12.66
C VAL A 9 0.07 8.41 13.39
N PHE A 10 1.11 8.04 12.66
CA PHE A 10 2.41 7.79 13.26
C PHE A 10 3.53 8.23 12.33
N SER A 11 4.73 8.45 12.90
CA SER A 11 5.89 8.87 12.12
C SER A 11 6.81 7.69 11.83
N THR A 12 7.47 7.77 10.68
CA THR A 12 8.54 6.85 10.26
C THR A 12 9.75 7.69 9.90
N PRO A 13 10.92 7.09 9.70
CA PRO A 13 12.08 7.82 9.18
C PRO A 13 11.83 8.51 7.83
N PHE A 14 10.82 8.06 7.08
CA PHE A 14 10.48 8.61 5.76
C PHE A 14 9.33 9.62 5.80
N GLY A 15 8.66 9.77 6.95
CA GLY A 15 7.55 10.71 7.10
C GLY A 15 6.35 10.12 7.83
N TRP A 16 5.23 10.82 7.77
CA TRP A 16 4.02 10.52 8.53
C TRP A 16 3.05 9.66 7.74
N ILE A 17 2.48 8.66 8.40
CA ILE A 17 1.54 7.71 7.80
C ILE A 17 0.25 7.72 8.62
N THR A 18 -0.89 7.65 7.94
CA THR A 18 -2.20 7.45 8.57
C THR A 18 -2.74 6.08 8.18
N CYS A 19 -3.19 5.32 9.18
CA CYS A 19 -3.93 4.07 9.02
C CYS A 19 -5.41 4.32 9.30
N PHE A 20 -6.27 3.67 8.52
CA PHE A 20 -7.74 3.81 8.62
C PHE A 20 -8.39 2.46 8.37
N GLY A 21 -9.30 2.07 9.23
CA GLY A 21 -9.98 0.78 9.10
C GLY A 21 -10.93 0.50 10.25
N SER A 22 -11.33 -0.76 10.36
CA SER A 22 -12.27 -1.23 11.38
C SER A 22 -11.89 -2.64 11.82
N VAL A 23 -12.76 -3.27 12.61
CA VAL A 23 -12.60 -4.68 12.99
C VAL A 23 -12.60 -5.61 11.77
N LYS A 24 -13.12 -5.16 10.63
CA LYS A 24 -13.05 -5.92 9.36
C LYS A 24 -11.67 -5.96 8.75
N GLY A 25 -10.82 -5.01 9.09
CA GLY A 25 -9.46 -4.94 8.59
C GLY A 25 -9.02 -3.52 8.26
N LEU A 26 -7.76 -3.40 7.86
CA LEU A 26 -7.18 -2.15 7.38
C LEU A 26 -7.79 -1.83 6.01
N LYS A 27 -8.34 -0.62 5.89
CA LYS A 27 -9.05 -0.20 4.66
C LYS A 27 -8.24 0.77 3.82
N LYS A 28 -7.51 1.67 4.48
CA LYS A 28 -6.65 2.65 3.82
C LYS A 28 -5.38 2.87 4.64
N MET A 29 -4.29 3.14 3.94
CA MET A 29 -3.04 3.57 4.56
C MET A 29 -2.32 4.49 3.58
N THR A 30 -1.68 5.54 4.09
CA THR A 30 -0.94 6.45 3.23
C THR A 30 0.53 6.04 3.13
N LEU A 31 1.20 6.51 2.10
CA LEU A 31 2.66 6.54 2.06
C LEU A 31 3.15 7.69 2.96
N PRO A 32 4.44 7.68 3.35
CA PRO A 32 4.97 8.75 4.21
C PRO A 32 4.77 10.14 3.63
N GLN A 33 4.29 11.05 4.46
CA GLN A 33 4.01 12.44 4.11
C GLN A 33 4.81 13.39 5.01
N LEU A 34 4.92 14.65 4.60
CA LEU A 34 5.71 15.65 5.33
C LEU A 34 5.12 16.05 6.68
N SER A 35 3.82 15.89 6.87
CA SER A 35 3.15 16.23 8.12
C SER A 35 2.03 15.25 8.44
N PRO A 36 1.63 15.16 9.72
CA PRO A 36 0.46 14.36 10.10
C PRO A 36 -0.79 14.79 9.35
N GLN A 37 -1.01 16.09 9.21
CA GLN A 37 -2.21 16.62 8.54
C GLN A 37 -2.26 16.21 7.07
N GLN A 38 -1.14 16.27 6.36
CA GLN A 38 -1.09 15.82 4.97
C GLN A 38 -1.47 14.35 4.84
N SER A 39 -1.01 13.50 5.75
CA SER A 39 -1.34 12.07 5.71
C SER A 39 -2.83 11.85 6.00
N MET A 40 -3.41 12.58 6.94
CA MET A 40 -4.85 12.48 7.23
C MET A 40 -5.71 12.96 6.07
N ASP A 41 -5.30 14.05 5.41
CA ASP A 41 -6.03 14.60 4.28
C ASP A 41 -6.14 13.61 3.11
N LEU A 42 -5.14 12.76 2.94
CA LEU A 42 -5.15 11.73 1.90
C LEU A 42 -6.18 10.63 2.15
N ILE A 43 -6.58 10.40 3.40
CA ILE A 43 -7.64 9.43 3.71
C ILE A 43 -8.98 9.97 3.18
N GLY A 44 -9.20 11.27 3.26
CA GLY A 44 -10.41 11.91 2.77
C GLY A 44 -11.41 12.17 3.90
N GLU A 45 -12.63 12.56 3.52
CA GLU A 45 -13.66 12.97 4.46
C GLU A 45 -14.10 11.86 5.44
N GLU A 46 -13.88 10.61 5.08
CA GLU A 46 -14.23 9.47 5.93
C GLU A 46 -13.56 9.55 7.30
N ILE A 47 -12.41 10.21 7.41
CA ILE A 47 -11.67 10.31 8.67
C ILE A 47 -12.42 11.19 9.70
N ASP A 48 -13.27 12.10 9.23
CA ASP A 48 -13.97 13.05 10.11
C ASP A 48 -14.96 12.34 11.03
N SER A 49 -15.49 11.20 10.61
CA SER A 49 -16.42 10.41 11.43
C SER A 49 -15.75 9.20 12.07
N ALA A 50 -14.44 9.05 11.92
CA ALA A 50 -13.69 7.96 12.51
C ALA A 50 -13.19 8.31 13.91
N GLU A 51 -13.02 7.29 14.73
CA GLU A 51 -12.51 7.42 16.09
C GLU A 51 -10.98 7.31 16.08
N HIS A 52 -10.30 8.27 16.70
CA HIS A 52 -8.86 8.18 16.89
C HIS A 52 -8.53 7.12 17.94
N ASP A 53 -7.81 6.08 17.54
CA ASP A 53 -7.46 4.98 18.43
C ASP A 53 -6.00 4.56 18.15
N PRO A 54 -5.04 5.12 18.91
CA PRO A 54 -3.62 4.88 18.64
C PRO A 54 -3.19 3.43 18.83
N ASP A 55 -3.91 2.65 19.60
CA ASP A 55 -3.52 1.27 19.90
C ASP A 55 -4.16 0.25 18.93
N PHE A 56 -5.17 0.66 18.19
CA PHE A 56 -5.94 -0.24 17.32
C PHE A 56 -5.08 -0.86 16.22
N PHE A 57 -4.09 -0.11 15.72
CA PHE A 57 -3.25 -0.51 14.59
C PHE A 57 -1.83 -0.91 15.02
N ASN A 58 -1.61 -1.23 16.28
CA ASN A 58 -0.27 -1.54 16.80
C ASN A 58 0.46 -2.59 15.96
N ASP A 59 -0.22 -3.65 15.56
CA ASP A 59 0.39 -4.73 14.78
C ASP A 59 0.87 -4.24 13.41
N VAL A 60 0.03 -3.46 12.74
CA VAL A 60 0.39 -2.86 11.44
C VAL A 60 1.57 -1.90 11.60
N ILE A 61 1.51 -1.04 12.62
CA ILE A 61 2.54 -0.03 12.88
C ILE A 61 3.90 -0.71 13.13
N GLN A 62 3.94 -1.78 13.93
CA GLN A 62 5.16 -2.53 14.20
C GLN A 62 5.78 -3.06 12.89
N GLN A 63 4.96 -3.64 12.03
CA GLN A 63 5.43 -4.17 10.75
C GLN A 63 5.94 -3.06 9.84
N VAL A 64 5.23 -1.94 9.76
CA VAL A 64 5.62 -0.80 8.92
C VAL A 64 6.93 -0.19 9.41
N LEU A 65 7.08 -0.01 10.73
CA LEU A 65 8.32 0.54 11.29
C LEU A 65 9.51 -0.39 11.04
N ALA A 66 9.31 -1.71 11.18
CA ALA A 66 10.36 -2.69 10.87
C ALA A 66 10.76 -2.61 9.40
N TYR A 67 9.79 -2.46 8.51
CA TYR A 67 10.05 -2.31 7.08
C TYR A 67 10.94 -1.08 6.80
N PHE A 68 10.61 0.08 7.39
CA PHE A 68 11.38 1.31 7.17
C PHE A 68 12.74 1.29 7.89
N ASP A 69 12.93 0.35 8.83
CA ASP A 69 14.22 0.11 9.46
C ASP A 69 15.11 -0.82 8.61
N GLY A 70 14.63 -1.23 7.44
CA GLY A 70 15.38 -2.05 6.50
C GLY A 70 15.18 -3.56 6.64
N GLU A 71 14.27 -3.99 7.52
CA GLU A 71 14.00 -5.42 7.69
C GLU A 71 13.17 -5.97 6.53
N GLU A 72 13.46 -7.19 6.14
CA GLU A 72 12.69 -7.91 5.13
C GLU A 72 11.37 -8.36 5.75
N ILE A 73 10.29 -7.62 5.44
CA ILE A 73 8.98 -7.85 6.02
C ILE A 73 8.03 -8.43 4.97
N ALA A 74 7.38 -9.54 5.31
CA ALA A 74 6.20 -10.03 4.61
C ALA A 74 4.99 -9.60 5.44
N PHE A 75 4.28 -8.56 4.99
CA PHE A 75 3.17 -8.00 5.77
C PHE A 75 2.06 -9.03 6.00
N ASN A 76 1.72 -9.24 7.24
CA ASN A 76 0.61 -10.10 7.66
C ASN A 76 -0.44 -9.21 8.33
N VAL A 77 -1.34 -8.66 7.52
CA VAL A 77 -2.33 -7.68 7.96
C VAL A 77 -3.68 -8.08 7.37
N LYS A 78 -4.69 -8.07 8.22
CA LYS A 78 -6.07 -8.28 7.76
C LYS A 78 -6.52 -7.04 7.00
N LEU A 79 -6.98 -7.23 5.77
CA LEU A 79 -7.36 -6.14 4.87
C LEU A 79 -8.86 -6.12 4.62
N ASP A 80 -9.39 -4.93 4.44
CA ASP A 80 -10.79 -4.71 4.03
C ASP A 80 -10.77 -3.91 2.73
N TYR A 81 -10.99 -4.58 1.61
CA TYR A 81 -11.01 -3.94 0.30
C TYR A 81 -12.34 -3.22 -0.03
N GLY A 82 -13.32 -3.32 0.87
CA GLY A 82 -14.60 -2.64 0.68
C GLY A 82 -15.29 -3.01 -0.63
N ASP A 83 -15.67 -2.00 -1.40
CA ASP A 83 -16.42 -2.15 -2.65
C ASP A 83 -15.53 -2.33 -3.88
N ALA A 84 -14.26 -2.67 -3.70
CA ALA A 84 -13.36 -2.88 -4.83
C ALA A 84 -13.91 -3.96 -5.77
N THR A 85 -13.66 -3.78 -7.08
CA THR A 85 -14.11 -4.73 -8.10
C THR A 85 -13.34 -6.05 -7.98
N PRO A 86 -13.89 -7.17 -8.49
CA PRO A 86 -13.16 -8.43 -8.53
C PRO A 86 -11.81 -8.30 -9.25
N PHE A 87 -11.75 -7.51 -10.31
CA PHE A 87 -10.50 -7.26 -11.04
C PHE A 87 -9.47 -6.54 -10.17
N GLN A 88 -9.88 -5.47 -9.46
CA GLN A 88 -9.00 -4.75 -8.56
C GLN A 88 -8.45 -5.66 -7.47
N LYS A 89 -9.32 -6.45 -6.84
CA LYS A 89 -8.91 -7.40 -5.79
C LYS A 89 -7.90 -8.41 -6.33
N ALA A 90 -8.13 -8.94 -7.53
CA ALA A 90 -7.23 -9.90 -8.15
C ALA A 90 -5.85 -9.28 -8.41
N VAL A 91 -5.82 -8.05 -8.93
CA VAL A 91 -4.56 -7.33 -9.17
C VAL A 91 -3.80 -7.10 -7.86
N TRP A 92 -4.48 -6.60 -6.83
CA TRP A 92 -3.84 -6.31 -5.55
C TRP A 92 -3.32 -7.58 -4.87
N GLU A 93 -4.07 -8.67 -4.90
CA GLU A 93 -3.62 -9.93 -4.32
C GLU A 93 -2.45 -10.52 -5.11
N ALA A 94 -2.45 -10.40 -6.43
CA ALA A 94 -1.30 -10.82 -7.25
C ALA A 94 -0.06 -9.99 -6.90
N ALA A 95 -0.21 -8.67 -6.73
CA ALA A 95 0.90 -7.80 -6.35
C ALA A 95 1.50 -8.21 -5.00
N ARG A 96 0.67 -8.65 -4.06
CA ARG A 96 1.13 -9.10 -2.73
C ARG A 96 2.02 -10.33 -2.80
N THR A 97 1.99 -11.08 -3.88
CA THR A 97 2.87 -12.26 -4.05
C THR A 97 4.29 -11.89 -4.46
N ILE A 98 4.55 -10.62 -4.80
CA ILE A 98 5.89 -10.17 -5.17
C ILE A 98 6.68 -9.93 -3.89
N SER A 99 7.75 -10.69 -3.73
CA SER A 99 8.56 -10.67 -2.51
C SER A 99 9.36 -9.38 -2.36
N PHE A 100 9.70 -9.07 -1.12
CA PHE A 100 10.63 -8.00 -0.77
C PHE A 100 11.91 -8.11 -1.61
N GLY A 101 12.33 -7.00 -2.21
CA GLY A 101 13.52 -6.96 -3.04
C GLY A 101 13.33 -7.47 -4.47
N GLN A 102 12.12 -7.92 -4.82
CA GLN A 102 11.79 -8.40 -6.16
C GLN A 102 10.89 -7.42 -6.89
N THR A 103 10.87 -7.50 -8.21
CA THR A 103 10.01 -6.68 -9.06
C THR A 103 9.29 -7.56 -10.08
N GLU A 104 8.20 -7.03 -10.62
CA GLU A 104 7.42 -7.68 -11.67
C GLU A 104 6.93 -6.61 -12.64
N SER A 105 6.65 -7.00 -13.88
CA SER A 105 6.07 -6.07 -14.86
C SER A 105 4.54 -6.05 -14.76
N TYR A 106 3.94 -5.00 -15.33
CA TYR A 106 2.47 -4.91 -15.45
C TYR A 106 1.92 -6.10 -16.23
N SER A 107 2.60 -6.48 -17.32
CA SER A 107 2.23 -7.66 -18.10
C SER A 107 2.35 -8.94 -17.30
N GLY A 108 3.35 -9.04 -16.44
CA GLY A 108 3.53 -10.19 -15.55
C GLY A 108 2.37 -10.34 -14.57
N ILE A 109 1.91 -9.26 -13.99
CA ILE A 109 0.73 -9.28 -13.12
C ILE A 109 -0.50 -9.70 -13.92
N ALA A 110 -0.67 -9.14 -15.13
CA ALA A 110 -1.80 -9.49 -16.00
C ALA A 110 -1.83 -11.01 -16.28
N ARG A 111 -0.68 -11.60 -16.55
CA ARG A 111 -0.58 -13.06 -16.76
C ARG A 111 -0.94 -13.85 -15.50
N ARG A 112 -0.50 -13.36 -14.32
CA ARG A 112 -0.79 -14.04 -13.04
C ARG A 112 -2.28 -14.12 -12.74
N ILE A 113 -3.07 -13.16 -13.22
CA ILE A 113 -4.52 -13.13 -13.02
C ILE A 113 -5.29 -13.70 -14.24
N ASN A 114 -4.58 -14.37 -15.16
CA ASN A 114 -5.15 -14.98 -16.35
C ASN A 114 -5.81 -13.99 -17.32
N LYS A 115 -5.25 -12.78 -17.42
CA LYS A 115 -5.73 -11.71 -18.33
C LYS A 115 -4.53 -11.08 -19.03
N PRO A 116 -3.84 -11.83 -19.92
CA PRO A 116 -2.54 -11.40 -20.47
C PRO A 116 -2.59 -10.10 -21.30
N GLY A 117 -3.76 -9.69 -21.77
CA GLY A 117 -3.90 -8.43 -22.50
C GLY A 117 -4.23 -7.23 -21.62
N ALA A 118 -4.27 -7.37 -20.29
CA ALA A 118 -4.83 -6.37 -19.40
C ALA A 118 -3.78 -5.48 -18.70
N ALA A 119 -2.56 -5.38 -19.23
CA ALA A 119 -1.48 -4.64 -18.56
C ALA A 119 -1.86 -3.19 -18.24
N ARG A 120 -2.58 -2.50 -19.15
CA ARG A 120 -3.02 -1.12 -18.93
C ARG A 120 -4.03 -1.03 -17.79
N ALA A 121 -5.01 -1.94 -17.75
CA ALA A 121 -6.00 -2.01 -16.70
C ALA A 121 -5.36 -2.36 -15.35
N VAL A 122 -4.33 -3.23 -15.34
CA VAL A 122 -3.52 -3.53 -14.15
C VAL A 122 -2.88 -2.24 -13.63
N GLY A 123 -2.29 -1.44 -14.50
CA GLY A 123 -1.69 -0.15 -14.12
C GLY A 123 -2.71 0.78 -13.44
N THR A 124 -3.92 0.85 -13.98
CA THR A 124 -4.99 1.66 -13.39
C THR A 124 -5.39 1.15 -12.01
N ALA A 125 -5.54 -0.17 -11.86
CA ALA A 125 -5.89 -0.77 -10.56
C ALA A 125 -4.80 -0.50 -9.52
N LEU A 126 -3.53 -0.56 -9.91
CA LEU A 126 -2.42 -0.27 -8.98
C LEU A 126 -2.37 1.20 -8.58
N ARG A 127 -2.69 2.13 -9.49
CA ARG A 127 -2.78 3.55 -9.13
C ARG A 127 -3.89 3.83 -8.13
N ASN A 128 -4.94 3.04 -8.14
CA ASN A 128 -6.08 3.18 -7.22
C ASN A 128 -5.93 2.33 -5.95
N ASN A 129 -4.75 1.80 -5.70
CA ASN A 129 -4.46 0.99 -4.52
C ASN A 129 -4.59 1.83 -3.23
N PRO A 130 -5.52 1.49 -2.33
CA PRO A 130 -5.70 2.23 -1.08
C PRO A 130 -4.73 1.81 0.03
N LEU A 131 -3.89 0.81 -0.22
CA LEU A 131 -3.05 0.18 0.80
C LEU A 131 -1.61 0.03 0.32
N PRO A 132 -0.94 1.14 -0.05
CA PRO A 132 0.46 1.06 -0.48
C PRO A 132 1.34 0.43 0.60
N LEU A 133 2.44 -0.14 0.23
CA LEU A 133 3.35 -0.97 1.03
C LEU A 133 2.79 -2.36 1.29
N ILE A 134 1.58 -2.46 1.87
CA ILE A 134 0.93 -3.76 2.14
C ILE A 134 0.63 -4.45 0.81
N VAL A 135 0.02 -3.72 -0.11
CA VAL A 135 -0.07 -4.09 -1.53
C VAL A 135 1.09 -3.39 -2.22
N PRO A 136 2.18 -4.10 -2.54
CA PRO A 136 3.45 -3.47 -2.92
C PRO A 136 3.45 -3.00 -4.38
N CYS A 137 2.62 -2.02 -4.69
CA CYS A 137 2.53 -1.48 -6.05
C CYS A 137 3.86 -0.87 -6.53
N HIS A 138 4.74 -0.48 -5.60
CA HIS A 138 6.08 0.01 -5.94
C HIS A 138 6.97 -1.08 -6.56
N ARG A 139 6.65 -2.36 -6.37
CA ARG A 139 7.40 -3.48 -6.96
C ARG A 139 6.98 -3.81 -8.38
N ILE A 140 5.96 -3.13 -8.90
CA ILE A 140 5.50 -3.33 -10.28
C ILE A 140 6.09 -2.22 -11.13
N ILE A 141 6.85 -2.60 -12.15
CA ILE A 141 7.61 -1.67 -13.01
C ILE A 141 7.27 -1.90 -14.48
N GLY A 142 7.69 -0.97 -15.35
CA GLY A 142 7.53 -1.14 -16.79
C GLY A 142 8.34 -2.31 -17.32
N ALA A 143 7.93 -2.86 -18.46
CA ALA A 143 8.61 -4.00 -19.08
C ALA A 143 10.07 -3.70 -19.42
N ASP A 144 10.39 -2.42 -19.63
CA ASP A 144 11.75 -1.94 -19.89
C ASP A 144 12.55 -1.66 -18.60
N GLY A 145 11.97 -1.97 -17.42
CA GLY A 145 12.57 -1.66 -16.13
C GLY A 145 12.28 -0.24 -15.64
N GLY A 146 11.51 0.55 -16.39
CA GLY A 146 11.18 1.93 -16.03
C GLY A 146 10.19 2.02 -14.87
N LEU A 147 10.34 3.09 -14.07
CA LEU A 147 9.46 3.36 -12.92
C LEU A 147 8.23 4.13 -13.38
N CYS A 148 7.25 3.40 -13.93
CA CYS A 148 6.02 4.00 -14.42
C CYS A 148 5.04 4.32 -13.29
N GLY A 149 4.20 5.31 -13.53
CA GLY A 149 3.04 5.74 -12.76
C GLY A 149 2.83 5.17 -11.34
N PHE A 150 3.19 5.95 -10.32
CA PHE A 150 3.01 5.56 -8.92
C PHE A 150 2.34 6.72 -8.17
N GLY A 151 1.30 6.40 -7.38
CA GLY A 151 0.51 7.39 -6.66
C GLY A 151 1.28 8.24 -5.67
N GLY A 152 2.37 7.71 -5.08
CA GLY A 152 3.24 8.43 -4.16
C GLY A 152 4.33 9.25 -4.83
N GLY A 153 4.40 9.20 -6.17
CA GLY A 153 5.42 9.89 -6.95
C GLY A 153 6.67 9.06 -7.19
N PHE A 154 7.42 9.49 -8.18
CA PHE A 154 8.59 8.77 -8.68
C PHE A 154 9.67 8.60 -7.61
N ALA A 155 9.93 9.68 -6.85
CA ALA A 155 10.97 9.68 -5.82
C ALA A 155 10.66 8.67 -4.70
N MET A 156 9.40 8.57 -4.29
CA MET A 156 9.00 7.62 -3.25
C MET A 156 9.14 6.18 -3.74
N LYS A 157 8.72 5.88 -4.97
CA LYS A 157 8.87 4.55 -5.56
C LYS A 157 10.33 4.13 -5.60
N GLU A 158 11.19 5.03 -6.07
CA GLU A 158 12.64 4.79 -6.12
C GLU A 158 13.22 4.58 -4.72
N ALA A 159 12.79 5.38 -3.74
CA ALA A 159 13.27 5.26 -2.37
C ALA A 159 12.90 3.91 -1.76
N LEU A 160 11.68 3.42 -2.00
CA LEU A 160 11.25 2.12 -1.50
C LEU A 160 12.02 0.98 -2.14
N LEU A 161 12.22 1.02 -3.45
CA LEU A 161 13.01 0.01 -4.15
C LEU A 161 14.45 0.00 -3.69
N THR A 162 15.03 1.17 -3.45
CA THR A 162 16.40 1.30 -2.94
C THR A 162 16.51 0.71 -1.53
N LEU A 163 15.53 1.01 -0.68
CA LEU A 163 15.48 0.46 0.68
C LEU A 163 15.47 -1.07 0.66
N GLU A 164 14.69 -1.66 -0.23
CA GLU A 164 14.59 -3.12 -0.34
C GLU A 164 15.87 -3.75 -0.87
N LYS A 165 16.58 -3.08 -1.77
CA LYS A 165 17.87 -3.56 -2.27
C LYS A 165 18.98 -3.47 -1.24
N ALA A 166 18.97 -2.43 -0.41
CA ALA A 166 20.00 -2.20 0.59
C ALA A 166 20.05 -3.27 1.68
N SER A 167 18.98 -4.07 1.79
CA SER A 167 18.86 -5.14 2.79
C SER A 167 19.46 -6.46 2.32
N ASP A 168 19.89 -6.55 1.07
CA ASP A 168 20.51 -7.76 0.50
C ASP A 168 21.95 -7.95 0.98
#